data_49e334fe9c60c05f9f279b1bc9b03424
#
_entry.id   49e334fe9c60c05f9f279b1bc9b03424
#
_cell.length_a   1.000
_cell.length_b   1.000
_cell.length_c   1.000
_cell.angle_alpha   90.00
_cell.angle_beta   90.00
_cell.angle_gamma   90.00
#
_symmetry.space_group_name_H-M   'P 1'
#
loop_
_entity.id
_entity.type
_entity.pdbx_description
1 polymer ?
#
loop_
_entity_poly.entity_id
_entity_poly.type
_entity_poly.pdbx_seq_one_letter_code
_entity_poly.pdbx_strand_id
1 'polypeptide(L)'
;LKTSTKDFLLTIIDSPGHVDFAHDACAACRLSDGCLVVVDAVEGVRVQTRGALRAACAERLKPLLIVNKLDRLRHHEPCEAFAVLRRIVENANAALHEACAVNACPASYEEASTFSYASIIFASAKDGWAFGMRELAKVLRPAFGNAPVTSIERVLFDDVTVDNGKV
;
A
#
# COMPACT_ATOMS: atom_id res chain seq x y z
N LEU A 1 6.72 19.80 -1.75
CA LEU A 1 6.32 19.01 -2.93
C LEU A 1 5.72 19.94 -3.97
N LYS A 2 6.24 19.91 -5.20
CA LYS A 2 5.71 20.73 -6.30
C LYS A 2 4.83 19.85 -7.19
N THR A 3 3.59 20.26 -7.40
CA THR A 3 2.75 19.75 -8.47
C THR A 3 2.70 20.78 -9.60
N SER A 4 2.15 20.43 -10.76
CA SER A 4 2.03 21.34 -11.90
C SER A 4 1.23 22.62 -11.63
N THR A 5 0.46 22.67 -10.53
CA THR A 5 -0.47 23.76 -10.22
C THR A 5 -0.34 24.35 -8.82
N LYS A 6 0.32 23.66 -7.86
CA LYS A 6 0.42 24.13 -6.46
C LYS A 6 1.69 23.62 -5.79
N ASP A 7 2.22 24.41 -4.87
CA ASP A 7 3.27 24.01 -3.94
C ASP A 7 2.64 23.54 -2.63
N PHE A 8 3.10 22.39 -2.12
CA PHE A 8 2.65 21.81 -0.86
C PHE A 8 3.81 21.69 0.12
N LEU A 9 3.56 22.06 1.38
CA LEU A 9 4.41 21.70 2.50
C LEU A 9 3.96 20.33 3.01
N LEU A 10 4.86 19.36 3.01
CA LEU A 10 4.62 18.02 3.55
C LEU A 10 5.42 17.86 4.83
N THR A 11 4.72 17.67 5.95
CA THR A 11 5.33 17.31 7.23
C THR A 11 5.25 15.81 7.42
N ILE A 12 6.38 15.15 7.65
CA ILE A 12 6.45 13.71 7.89
C ILE A 12 6.69 13.50 9.38
N ILE A 13 5.80 12.71 10.02
CA ILE A 13 5.91 12.29 11.41
C ILE A 13 6.29 10.81 11.40
N ASP A 14 7.48 10.49 11.91
CA ASP A 14 7.91 9.11 12.11
C ASP A 14 7.46 8.65 13.50
N SER A 15 6.79 7.49 13.56
CA SER A 15 6.33 6.91 14.82
C SER A 15 7.00 5.56 15.07
N PRO A 16 7.37 5.25 16.32
CA PRO A 16 7.97 3.97 16.66
C PRO A 16 7.02 2.81 16.35
N GLY A 17 7.55 1.72 15.77
CA GLY A 17 6.78 0.52 15.43
C GLY A 17 6.65 -0.50 16.57
N HIS A 18 7.29 -0.28 17.72
CA HIS A 18 7.26 -1.22 18.85
C HIS A 18 5.99 -1.07 19.68
N VAL A 19 5.48 -2.19 20.20
CA VAL A 19 4.24 -2.25 20.99
C VAL A 19 4.23 -1.31 22.19
N ASP A 20 5.37 -1.16 22.85
CA ASP A 20 5.51 -0.30 24.04
C ASP A 20 5.26 1.20 23.74
N PHE A 21 5.36 1.60 22.48
CA PHE A 21 5.16 2.97 21.99
C PHE A 21 3.83 3.18 21.25
N ALA A 22 2.83 2.34 21.52
CA ALA A 22 1.51 2.45 20.87
C ALA A 22 0.84 3.81 21.13
N HIS A 23 1.11 4.44 22.28
CA HIS A 23 0.59 5.77 22.61
C HIS A 23 1.18 6.86 21.70
N ASP A 24 2.46 6.76 21.35
CA ASP A 24 3.12 7.71 20.46
C ASP A 24 2.56 7.59 19.03
N ALA A 25 2.30 6.36 18.58
CA ALA A 25 1.64 6.11 17.31
C ALA A 25 0.21 6.70 17.27
N CYS A 26 -0.57 6.55 18.34
CA CYS A 26 -1.88 7.18 18.45
C CYS A 26 -1.80 8.72 18.44
N ALA A 27 -0.82 9.31 19.16
CA ALA A 27 -0.61 10.75 19.16
C ALA A 27 -0.22 11.26 17.76
N ALA A 28 0.67 10.55 17.05
CA ALA A 28 1.03 10.86 15.67
C ALA A 28 -0.18 10.81 14.73
N CYS A 29 -1.05 9.80 14.88
CA CYS A 29 -2.29 9.69 14.08
C CYS A 29 -3.18 10.93 14.26
N ARG A 30 -3.36 11.42 15.49
CA ARG A 30 -4.20 12.61 15.76
C ARG A 30 -3.69 13.91 15.14
N LEU A 31 -2.40 13.97 14.85
CA LEU A 31 -1.75 15.15 14.25
C LEU A 31 -1.61 15.06 12.73
N SER A 32 -2.02 13.94 12.13
CA SER A 32 -1.79 13.64 10.72
C SER A 32 -3.06 13.73 9.89
N ASP A 33 -2.93 14.06 8.61
CA ASP A 33 -4.02 14.06 7.62
C ASP A 33 -4.15 12.73 6.89
N GLY A 34 -3.16 11.84 7.03
CA GLY A 34 -3.12 10.51 6.43
C GLY A 34 -2.01 9.68 7.04
N CYS A 35 -1.96 8.39 6.76
CA CYS A 35 -0.91 7.53 7.28
C CYS A 35 -0.31 6.60 6.23
N LEU A 36 0.97 6.33 6.38
CA LEU A 36 1.72 5.35 5.60
C LEU A 36 1.89 4.09 6.45
N VAL A 37 1.25 3.00 6.03
CA VAL A 37 1.37 1.70 6.69
C VAL A 37 2.45 0.90 5.98
N VAL A 38 3.62 0.76 6.62
CA VAL A 38 4.77 0.08 6.04
C VAL A 38 4.79 -1.38 6.47
N VAL A 39 4.85 -2.29 5.50
CA VAL A 39 4.88 -3.74 5.69
C VAL A 39 6.13 -4.31 5.03
N ASP A 40 6.79 -5.24 5.71
CA ASP A 40 7.92 -6.00 5.16
C ASP A 40 7.41 -7.06 4.17
N ALA A 41 7.98 -7.12 2.97
CA ALA A 41 7.57 -8.05 1.92
C ALA A 41 7.76 -9.54 2.31
N VAL A 42 8.67 -9.84 3.24
CA VAL A 42 8.93 -11.21 3.71
C VAL A 42 8.07 -11.55 4.92
N GLU A 43 7.99 -10.61 5.88
CA GLU A 43 7.27 -10.84 7.13
C GLU A 43 5.76 -10.66 7.02
N GLY A 44 5.31 -9.87 6.07
CA GLY A 44 3.89 -9.58 5.86
C GLY A 44 3.25 -8.75 6.98
N VAL A 45 1.94 -8.86 7.09
CA VAL A 45 1.14 -8.14 8.08
C VAL A 45 1.30 -8.77 9.46
N ARG A 46 1.88 -8.02 10.38
CA ARG A 46 2.15 -8.43 11.78
C ARG A 46 1.14 -7.82 12.75
N VAL A 47 1.24 -8.19 14.03
CA VAL A 47 0.38 -7.67 15.11
C VAL A 47 0.49 -6.14 15.21
N GLN A 48 1.71 -5.61 15.09
CA GLN A 48 1.96 -4.16 15.10
C GLN A 48 1.27 -3.44 13.94
N THR A 49 1.28 -4.04 12.75
CA THR A 49 0.58 -3.50 11.57
C THR A 49 -0.93 -3.42 11.83
N ARG A 50 -1.52 -4.46 12.45
CA ARG A 50 -2.94 -4.45 12.84
C ARG A 50 -3.24 -3.36 13.88
N GLY A 51 -2.33 -3.17 14.85
CA GLY A 51 -2.42 -2.08 15.84
C GLY A 51 -2.39 -0.70 15.19
N ALA A 52 -1.47 -0.48 14.26
CA ALA A 52 -1.36 0.78 13.51
C ALA A 52 -2.62 1.06 12.67
N LEU A 53 -3.17 0.04 11.99
CA LEU A 53 -4.42 0.18 11.24
C LEU A 53 -5.60 0.52 12.17
N ARG A 54 -5.70 -0.11 13.36
CA ARG A 54 -6.73 0.24 14.33
C ARG A 54 -6.62 1.69 14.80
N ALA A 55 -5.40 2.19 15.07
CA ALA A 55 -5.17 3.58 15.45
C ALA A 55 -5.54 4.54 14.31
N ALA A 56 -5.16 4.24 13.08
CA ALA A 56 -5.53 5.02 11.91
C ALA A 56 -7.04 5.07 11.69
N CYS A 57 -7.74 3.93 11.82
CA CYS A 57 -9.20 3.86 11.70
C CYS A 57 -9.92 4.63 12.82
N ALA A 58 -9.39 4.62 14.06
CA ALA A 58 -9.96 5.39 15.17
C ALA A 58 -9.99 6.89 14.87
N GLU A 59 -8.92 7.41 14.25
CA GLU A 59 -8.80 8.82 13.87
C GLU A 59 -9.30 9.11 12.42
N ARG A 60 -9.90 8.11 11.75
CA ARG A 60 -10.42 8.25 10.37
C ARG A 60 -9.36 8.69 9.35
N LEU A 61 -8.11 8.34 9.58
CA LEU A 61 -7.03 8.61 8.63
C LEU A 61 -7.14 7.72 7.41
N LYS A 62 -6.85 8.28 6.23
CA LYS A 62 -6.78 7.50 5.00
C LYS A 62 -5.41 6.79 4.92
N PRO A 63 -5.37 5.45 5.02
CA PRO A 63 -4.12 4.72 4.97
C PRO A 63 -3.63 4.51 3.54
N LEU A 64 -2.31 4.50 3.35
CA LEU A 64 -1.63 4.10 2.14
C LEU A 64 -0.66 2.97 2.48
N LEU A 65 -0.73 1.86 1.77
CA LEU A 65 0.09 0.67 2.03
C LEU A 65 1.42 0.78 1.31
N ILE A 66 2.52 0.60 2.04
CA ILE A 66 3.86 0.49 1.47
C ILE A 66 4.40 -0.90 1.75
N VAL A 67 4.62 -1.68 0.69
CA VAL A 67 5.29 -2.98 0.79
C VAL A 67 6.77 -2.76 0.54
N ASN A 68 7.57 -2.79 1.62
CA ASN A 68 9.00 -2.51 1.60
C ASN A 68 9.84 -3.80 1.61
N LYS A 69 11.12 -3.67 1.32
CA LYS A 69 12.11 -4.75 1.27
C LYS A 69 11.86 -5.76 0.14
N LEU A 70 11.34 -5.30 -0.99
CA LEU A 70 11.15 -6.15 -2.17
C LEU A 70 12.47 -6.75 -2.70
N ASP A 71 13.60 -6.12 -2.41
CA ASP A 71 14.93 -6.67 -2.70
C ASP A 71 15.13 -8.10 -2.16
N ARG A 72 14.43 -8.47 -1.08
CA ARG A 72 14.48 -9.81 -0.50
C ARG A 72 13.73 -10.87 -1.32
N LEU A 73 12.75 -10.45 -2.14
CA LEU A 73 11.98 -11.37 -2.98
C LEU A 73 12.65 -11.67 -4.32
N ARG A 74 13.75 -10.99 -4.68
CA ARG A 74 14.41 -11.15 -5.98
C ARG A 74 14.94 -12.56 -6.29
N HIS A 75 15.09 -13.41 -5.26
CA HIS A 75 15.54 -14.80 -5.41
C HIS A 75 14.39 -15.80 -5.53
N HIS A 76 13.15 -15.35 -5.36
CA HIS A 76 11.97 -16.17 -5.59
C HIS A 76 11.62 -16.21 -7.07
N GLU A 77 10.99 -17.31 -7.49
CA GLU A 77 10.38 -17.38 -8.81
C GLU A 77 9.31 -16.27 -8.95
N PRO A 78 9.15 -15.68 -10.14
CA PRO A 78 8.21 -14.55 -10.34
C PRO A 78 6.78 -14.85 -9.86
N CYS A 79 6.28 -16.06 -10.11
CA CYS A 79 4.94 -16.47 -9.67
C CYS A 79 4.83 -16.56 -8.15
N GLU A 80 5.88 -17.02 -7.46
CA GLU A 80 5.92 -17.10 -6.01
C GLU A 80 5.98 -15.70 -5.39
N ALA A 81 6.84 -14.83 -5.93
CA ALA A 81 6.94 -13.44 -5.48
C ALA A 81 5.59 -12.72 -5.63
N PHE A 82 4.90 -12.89 -6.75
CA PHE A 82 3.57 -12.32 -6.97
C PHE A 82 2.55 -12.86 -5.97
N ALA A 83 2.53 -14.17 -5.73
CA ALA A 83 1.62 -14.79 -4.75
C ALA A 83 1.86 -14.25 -3.33
N VAL A 84 3.12 -14.01 -2.95
CA VAL A 84 3.47 -13.39 -1.66
C VAL A 84 2.93 -11.98 -1.57
N LEU A 85 3.14 -11.15 -2.59
CA LEU A 85 2.65 -9.76 -2.61
C LEU A 85 1.13 -9.69 -2.56
N ARG A 86 0.43 -10.52 -3.34
CA ARG A 86 -1.02 -10.63 -3.32
C ARG A 86 -1.54 -10.98 -1.94
N ARG A 87 -0.96 -12.00 -1.29
CA ARG A 87 -1.33 -12.40 0.07
C ARG A 87 -1.11 -11.29 1.10
N ILE A 88 -0.06 -10.46 0.94
CA ILE A 88 0.16 -9.30 1.81
C ILE A 88 -0.97 -8.29 1.68
N VAL A 89 -1.39 -7.98 0.46
CA VAL A 89 -2.49 -7.04 0.20
C VAL A 89 -3.82 -7.58 0.75
N GLU A 90 -4.12 -8.85 0.51
CA GLU A 90 -5.31 -9.52 1.05
C GLU A 90 -5.33 -9.48 2.58
N ASN A 91 -4.21 -9.81 3.24
CA ASN A 91 -4.09 -9.76 4.69
C ASN A 91 -4.17 -8.32 5.25
N ALA A 92 -3.63 -7.34 4.53
CA ALA A 92 -3.74 -5.93 4.91
C ALA A 92 -5.19 -5.44 4.82
N ASN A 93 -5.92 -5.82 3.76
CA ASN A 93 -7.34 -5.51 3.61
C ASN A 93 -8.19 -6.20 4.69
N ALA A 94 -7.92 -7.47 4.99
CA ALA A 94 -8.60 -8.17 6.08
C ALA A 94 -8.36 -7.49 7.45
N ALA A 95 -7.12 -7.05 7.71
CA ALA A 95 -6.78 -6.33 8.93
C ALA A 95 -7.43 -4.93 9.00
N LEU A 96 -7.55 -4.25 7.86
CA LEU A 96 -8.26 -2.97 7.76
C LEU A 96 -9.75 -3.15 8.02
N HIS A 97 -10.38 -4.15 7.40
CA HIS A 97 -11.79 -4.48 7.63
C HIS A 97 -12.08 -4.77 9.11
N GLU A 98 -11.25 -5.59 9.75
CA GLU A 98 -11.33 -5.84 11.20
C GLU A 98 -11.20 -4.54 12.01
N ALA A 99 -10.24 -3.68 11.65
CA ALA A 99 -10.04 -2.39 12.32
C ALA A 99 -11.25 -1.45 12.14
N CYS A 100 -11.85 -1.42 10.96
CA CYS A 100 -13.07 -0.65 10.67
C CYS A 100 -14.26 -1.15 11.50
N ALA A 101 -14.44 -2.46 11.60
CA ALA A 101 -15.51 -3.07 12.41
C ALA A 101 -15.37 -2.71 13.90
N VAL A 102 -14.16 -2.83 14.45
CA VAL A 102 -13.87 -2.49 15.86
C VAL A 102 -14.15 -1.01 16.16
N ASN A 103 -13.83 -0.11 15.25
CA ASN A 103 -14.00 1.34 15.42
C ASN A 103 -15.35 1.85 14.90
N ALA A 104 -16.29 0.97 14.55
CA ALA A 104 -17.59 1.32 13.97
C ALA A 104 -17.45 2.36 12.85
N CYS A 105 -16.52 2.10 11.91
CA CYS A 105 -16.30 2.96 10.76
C CYS A 105 -17.52 2.93 9.83
N PRO A 106 -17.92 4.07 9.24
CA PRO A 106 -18.96 4.06 8.22
C PRO A 106 -18.46 3.32 6.97
N ALA A 107 -19.36 2.65 6.24
CA ALA A 107 -19.04 1.88 5.04
C ALA A 107 -18.30 2.73 3.96
N SER A 108 -18.66 4.00 3.85
CA SER A 108 -17.99 4.93 2.93
C SER A 108 -16.52 5.17 3.27
N TYR A 109 -16.15 5.17 4.55
CA TYR A 109 -14.75 5.25 4.97
C TYR A 109 -14.01 3.96 4.66
N GLU A 110 -14.60 2.81 4.97
CA GLU A 110 -14.00 1.50 4.70
C GLU A 110 -13.74 1.29 3.22
N GLU A 111 -14.71 1.58 2.37
CA GLU A 111 -14.57 1.51 0.91
C GLU A 111 -13.47 2.45 0.40
N ALA A 112 -13.42 3.70 0.89
CA ALA A 112 -12.41 4.68 0.50
C ALA A 112 -11.00 4.37 1.01
N SER A 113 -10.88 3.54 2.06
CA SER A 113 -9.62 3.18 2.72
C SER A 113 -9.10 1.82 2.28
N THR A 114 -9.91 0.98 1.63
CA THR A 114 -9.51 -0.34 1.12
C THR A 114 -8.31 -0.22 0.18
N PHE A 115 -7.30 -1.03 0.44
CA PHE A 115 -6.08 -1.03 -0.36
C PHE A 115 -6.35 -1.60 -1.75
N SER A 116 -6.26 -0.74 -2.73
CA SER A 116 -6.36 -1.03 -4.15
C SER A 116 -5.05 -0.66 -4.85
N TYR A 117 -4.93 -0.95 -6.14
CA TYR A 117 -3.77 -0.57 -6.94
C TYR A 117 -3.38 0.92 -6.83
N ALA A 118 -4.34 1.81 -6.53
CA ALA A 118 -4.08 3.24 -6.39
C ALA A 118 -3.49 3.64 -5.03
N SER A 119 -3.62 2.77 -4.01
CA SER A 119 -3.20 3.03 -2.62
C SER A 119 -2.08 2.11 -2.14
N ILE A 120 -1.40 1.41 -3.06
CA ILE A 120 -0.28 0.53 -2.76
C ILE A 120 0.99 1.05 -3.43
N ILE A 121 2.08 1.12 -2.67
CA ILE A 121 3.42 1.43 -3.14
C ILE A 121 4.34 0.25 -2.84
N PHE A 122 5.12 -0.15 -3.82
CA PHE A 122 6.16 -1.16 -3.71
C PHE A 122 7.51 -0.47 -3.58
N ALA A 123 8.36 -0.91 -2.64
CA ALA A 123 9.60 -0.23 -2.33
C ALA A 123 10.75 -1.17 -1.94
N SER A 124 11.96 -0.72 -2.19
CA SER A 124 13.19 -1.18 -1.55
C SER A 124 13.93 0.02 -0.99
N ALA A 125 13.76 0.27 0.29
CA ALA A 125 14.47 1.36 0.97
C ALA A 125 15.98 1.15 0.94
N LYS A 126 16.44 -0.11 0.94
CA LYS A 126 17.85 -0.47 0.82
C LYS A 126 18.45 -0.03 -0.51
N ASP A 127 17.73 -0.25 -1.60
CA ASP A 127 18.19 0.06 -2.95
C ASP A 127 17.74 1.46 -3.42
N GLY A 128 16.99 2.19 -2.58
CA GLY A 128 16.61 3.59 -2.81
C GLY A 128 15.54 3.81 -3.88
N TRP A 129 14.63 2.86 -4.09
CA TRP A 129 13.54 2.99 -5.07
C TRP A 129 12.17 2.66 -4.49
N ALA A 130 11.16 3.30 -5.07
CA ALA A 130 9.75 3.01 -4.82
C ALA A 130 8.92 3.32 -6.06
N PHE A 131 7.85 2.58 -6.27
CA PHE A 131 6.88 2.84 -7.34
C PHE A 131 5.47 2.42 -6.94
N GLY A 132 4.47 3.13 -7.46
CA GLY A 132 3.08 2.71 -7.46
C GLY A 132 2.71 1.97 -8.74
N MET A 133 1.55 1.33 -8.76
CA MET A 133 1.10 0.57 -9.95
C MET A 133 0.93 1.47 -11.17
N ARG A 134 0.56 2.73 -10.98
CA ARG A 134 0.39 3.69 -12.07
C ARG A 134 1.72 4.04 -12.76
N GLU A 135 2.79 4.18 -11.98
CA GLU A 135 4.14 4.44 -12.50
C GLU A 135 4.65 3.21 -13.24
N LEU A 136 4.45 2.02 -12.66
CA LEU A 136 4.80 0.76 -13.30
C LEU A 136 4.05 0.57 -14.63
N ALA A 137 2.75 0.82 -14.65
CA ALA A 137 1.93 0.74 -15.87
C ALA A 137 2.41 1.70 -16.97
N LYS A 138 2.87 2.90 -16.62
CA LYS A 138 3.46 3.83 -17.61
C LYS A 138 4.76 3.30 -18.21
N VAL A 139 5.62 2.70 -17.39
CA VAL A 139 6.89 2.11 -17.84
C VAL A 139 6.64 0.90 -18.74
N LEU A 140 5.67 0.06 -18.39
CA LEU A 140 5.33 -1.15 -19.14
C LEU A 140 4.46 -0.89 -20.39
N ARG A 141 3.93 0.32 -20.55
CA ARG A 141 3.03 0.68 -21.65
C ARG A 141 3.50 0.25 -23.06
N PRO A 142 4.77 0.38 -23.43
CA PRO A 142 5.24 -0.10 -24.73
C PRO A 142 5.10 -1.61 -24.92
N ALA A 143 5.31 -2.39 -23.85
CA ALA A 143 5.17 -3.86 -23.87
C ALA A 143 3.71 -4.31 -24.04
N PHE A 144 2.75 -3.47 -23.64
CA PHE A 144 1.30 -3.69 -23.79
C PHE A 144 0.69 -2.99 -25.02
N GLY A 145 1.45 -2.82 -26.09
CA GLY A 145 0.97 -2.23 -27.32
C GLY A 145 0.42 -0.80 -27.19
N ASN A 146 0.96 -0.02 -26.25
CA ASN A 146 0.51 1.33 -25.90
C ASN A 146 -0.96 1.43 -25.39
N ALA A 147 -1.47 0.36 -24.78
CA ALA A 147 -2.79 0.34 -24.16
C ALA A 147 -2.97 1.49 -23.12
N PRO A 148 -4.20 1.87 -22.78
CA PRO A 148 -4.48 2.84 -21.72
C PRO A 148 -3.86 2.41 -20.39
N VAL A 149 -3.26 3.36 -19.65
CA VAL A 149 -2.60 3.08 -18.35
C VAL A 149 -3.55 2.39 -17.38
N THR A 150 -4.82 2.82 -17.35
CA THR A 150 -5.86 2.24 -16.49
C THR A 150 -6.17 0.77 -16.78
N SER A 151 -6.06 0.34 -18.04
CA SER A 151 -6.22 -1.06 -18.42
C SER A 151 -5.03 -1.89 -17.97
N ILE A 152 -3.81 -1.36 -18.12
CA ILE A 152 -2.58 -2.01 -17.67
C ILE A 152 -2.56 -2.14 -16.14
N GLU A 153 -2.99 -1.10 -15.40
CA GLU A 153 -3.11 -1.14 -13.94
C GLU A 153 -4.00 -2.30 -13.48
N ARG A 154 -5.14 -2.51 -14.13
CA ARG A 154 -6.05 -3.63 -13.84
C ARG A 154 -5.38 -4.98 -14.09
N VAL A 155 -4.76 -5.15 -15.25
CA VAL A 155 -4.08 -6.41 -15.60
C VAL A 155 -2.94 -6.75 -14.64
N LEU A 156 -2.20 -5.75 -14.18
CA LEU A 156 -1.10 -5.95 -13.22
C LEU A 156 -1.60 -6.31 -11.81
N PHE A 157 -2.82 -5.95 -11.47
CA PHE A 157 -3.38 -6.19 -10.13
C PHE A 157 -4.33 -7.40 -10.08
N ASP A 158 -5.06 -7.64 -11.16
CA ASP A 158 -6.00 -8.75 -11.27
C ASP A 158 -5.33 -9.98 -11.91
N ASP A 159 -5.85 -11.19 -11.63
CA ASP A 159 -5.42 -12.45 -12.23
C ASP A 159 -5.85 -12.56 -13.72
N VAL A 160 -5.50 -11.59 -14.52
CA VAL A 160 -5.78 -11.63 -15.96
C VAL A 160 -4.56 -12.18 -16.69
N THR A 161 -4.71 -13.35 -17.30
CA THR A 161 -3.69 -13.90 -18.21
C THR A 161 -3.65 -13.08 -19.49
N VAL A 162 -2.47 -12.56 -19.81
CA VAL A 162 -2.23 -11.86 -21.07
C VAL A 162 -1.79 -12.88 -22.11
N ASP A 163 -2.71 -13.26 -22.99
CA ASP A 163 -2.36 -14.08 -24.15
C ASP A 163 -1.90 -13.19 -25.32
N ASN A 164 -0.62 -13.34 -25.71
CA ASN A 164 -0.02 -12.68 -26.88
C ASN A 164 -0.29 -11.17 -27.02
N GLY A 165 -0.28 -10.42 -25.90
CA GLY A 165 -0.44 -8.97 -25.93
C GLY A 165 -1.87 -8.47 -26.15
N LYS A 166 -2.87 -9.33 -26.07
CA LYS A 166 -4.29 -8.95 -26.00
C LYS A 166 -4.80 -9.17 -24.58
N VAL A 167 -5.38 -8.14 -24.03
CA VAL A 167 -6.06 -8.12 -22.72
C VAL A 167 -7.49 -8.57 -22.92
#